data_5ff2b8208a6c6e6a7323789971920397
#
_entry.id   5ff2b8208a6c6e6a7323789971920397
#
_cell.length_a   1.000
_cell.length_b   1.000
_cell.length_c   1.000
_cell.angle_alpha   90.00
_cell.angle_beta   90.00
_cell.angle_gamma   90.00
#
_symmetry.space_group_name_H-M   'P 1'
#
loop_
_entity.id
_entity.type
_entity.pdbx_description
1 polymer ?
#
loop_
_entity_poly.entity_id
_entity_poly.type
_entity_poly.pdbx_seq_one_letter_code
_entity_poly.pdbx_strand_id
1 'polypeptide(L)'
;KWEVWNEPNQKVNKDNPSTYTNLLVRTCEAIKRVDPDAQIAAFALASVDASYLSHVLNDLKEMGRTDLFTHVSLHKYYENPDDCDYDFTLLRNIIHEFNPEIVVFQGESGCPSKLEWTHALKHIQFDEYIQAKTVLRRMCCDFALGQACSIFTLTDLVYPDMQQSFGLLHTGLDFKVKYMKPAFHAVRNLVNLLPDNITPSAVEFTANTARHMKVTGLKDGDRTVGFIYYFCDNAPVSSLEWSDVTLTVKNLKIKNPVLVEPITGKVFNLDLYHYSPNSPDTKYTRIPVWDSPVMIMDRETLDLALPGKDMEGILKDFNTEM
;
A
#
# COMPACT_ATOMS: atom_id res chain seq x y z
N LYS A 1 -3.98 -19.51 3.95
CA LYS A 1 -3.90 -18.60 5.10
C LYS A 1 -5.30 -18.38 5.67
N TRP A 2 -5.43 -18.44 7.00
CA TRP A 2 -6.67 -18.21 7.74
C TRP A 2 -6.51 -16.93 8.56
N GLU A 3 -7.57 -16.13 8.69
CA GLU A 3 -7.65 -15.00 9.62
C GLU A 3 -8.74 -15.25 10.64
N VAL A 4 -8.39 -15.13 11.93
CA VAL A 4 -9.30 -15.48 13.03
C VAL A 4 -10.08 -14.26 13.47
N TRP A 5 -11.34 -14.22 13.07
CA TRP A 5 -12.29 -13.14 13.35
C TRP A 5 -11.97 -11.84 12.62
N ASN A 6 -12.90 -10.88 12.67
CA ASN A 6 -12.74 -9.55 12.10
C ASN A 6 -12.81 -8.51 13.22
N GLU A 7 -11.78 -7.69 13.35
CA GLU A 7 -11.69 -6.51 14.22
C GLU A 7 -12.14 -6.78 15.67
N PRO A 8 -11.52 -7.76 16.36
CA PRO A 8 -11.96 -8.16 17.70
C PRO A 8 -11.80 -7.06 18.76
N ASN A 9 -10.96 -6.06 18.52
CA ASN A 9 -10.79 -4.90 19.38
C ASN A 9 -11.86 -3.81 19.16
N GLN A 10 -12.95 -4.13 18.43
CA GLN A 10 -14.13 -3.29 18.31
C GLN A 10 -15.35 -3.91 18.99
N LYS A 11 -16.32 -3.06 19.34
CA LYS A 11 -17.69 -3.40 19.83
C LYS A 11 -17.76 -4.57 20.82
N VAL A 12 -17.97 -5.79 20.34
CA VAL A 12 -18.37 -6.95 21.16
C VAL A 12 -17.23 -7.49 22.03
N ASN A 13 -16.00 -7.45 21.57
CA ASN A 13 -14.85 -8.04 22.28
C ASN A 13 -13.90 -7.00 22.87
N LYS A 14 -14.16 -5.72 22.68
CA LYS A 14 -13.28 -4.63 23.16
C LYS A 14 -13.14 -4.66 24.68
N ASP A 15 -14.24 -4.88 25.37
CA ASP A 15 -14.29 -4.84 26.85
C ASP A 15 -13.97 -6.20 27.49
N ASN A 16 -13.79 -7.26 26.69
CA ASN A 16 -13.43 -8.59 27.17
C ASN A 16 -12.42 -9.28 26.22
N PRO A 17 -11.15 -8.88 26.24
CA PRO A 17 -10.10 -9.46 25.39
C PRO A 17 -9.93 -10.99 25.59
N SER A 18 -10.13 -11.53 26.80
CA SER A 18 -10.01 -12.96 27.09
C SER A 18 -11.05 -13.80 26.34
N THR A 19 -12.19 -13.21 25.94
CA THR A 19 -13.14 -13.90 25.04
C THR A 19 -12.51 -14.16 23.68
N TYR A 20 -11.78 -13.17 23.16
CA TYR A 20 -11.03 -13.34 21.90
C TYR A 20 -9.85 -14.31 22.08
N THR A 21 -9.12 -14.25 23.20
CA THR A 21 -8.06 -15.23 23.49
C THR A 21 -8.58 -16.66 23.39
N ASN A 22 -9.71 -16.96 24.05
CA ASN A 22 -10.33 -18.28 24.01
C ASN A 22 -10.76 -18.69 22.61
N LEU A 23 -11.35 -17.79 21.83
CA LEU A 23 -11.72 -18.02 20.43
C LEU A 23 -10.49 -18.33 19.59
N LEU A 24 -9.43 -17.53 19.72
CA LEU A 24 -8.17 -17.66 18.98
C LEU A 24 -7.54 -19.04 19.25
N VAL A 25 -7.38 -19.43 20.52
CA VAL A 25 -6.81 -20.72 20.90
C VAL A 25 -7.59 -21.88 20.25
N ARG A 26 -8.90 -21.91 20.46
CA ARG A 26 -9.76 -22.99 19.95
C ARG A 26 -9.76 -23.07 18.43
N THR A 27 -9.78 -21.92 17.75
CA THR A 27 -9.78 -21.84 16.29
C THR A 27 -8.45 -22.32 15.72
N CYS A 28 -7.33 -21.85 16.28
CA CYS A 28 -6.00 -22.29 15.84
C CYS A 28 -5.80 -23.80 16.03
N GLU A 29 -6.22 -24.34 17.18
CA GLU A 29 -6.16 -25.78 17.43
C GLU A 29 -7.02 -26.60 16.47
N ALA A 30 -8.21 -26.11 16.14
CA ALA A 30 -9.09 -26.75 15.18
C ALA A 30 -8.48 -26.76 13.77
N ILE A 31 -7.93 -25.66 13.32
CA ILE A 31 -7.26 -25.54 12.02
C ILE A 31 -6.03 -26.45 11.98
N LYS A 32 -5.16 -26.40 12.97
CA LYS A 32 -3.91 -27.16 13.03
C LYS A 32 -4.12 -28.68 13.11
N ARG A 33 -5.25 -29.16 13.62
CA ARG A 33 -5.61 -30.58 13.58
C ARG A 33 -5.86 -31.10 12.17
N VAL A 34 -6.34 -30.24 11.27
CA VAL A 34 -6.69 -30.61 9.88
C VAL A 34 -5.53 -30.27 8.94
N ASP A 35 -4.88 -29.13 9.16
CA ASP A 35 -3.77 -28.61 8.38
C ASP A 35 -2.66 -28.11 9.32
N PRO A 36 -1.71 -28.98 9.70
CA PRO A 36 -0.62 -28.61 10.61
C PRO A 36 0.24 -27.44 10.11
N ASP A 37 0.37 -27.29 8.79
CA ASP A 37 1.20 -26.27 8.13
C ASP A 37 0.43 -24.99 7.83
N ALA A 38 -0.85 -24.90 8.21
CA ALA A 38 -1.68 -23.72 7.97
C ALA A 38 -1.04 -22.44 8.50
N GLN A 39 -0.98 -21.43 7.68
CA GLN A 39 -0.65 -20.07 8.11
C GLN A 39 -1.89 -19.43 8.71
N ILE A 40 -1.79 -18.97 9.96
CA ILE A 40 -2.90 -18.37 10.69
C ILE A 40 -2.54 -16.93 11.05
N ALA A 41 -3.42 -15.99 10.71
CA ALA A 41 -3.37 -14.60 11.12
C ALA A 41 -4.30 -14.37 12.30
N ALA A 42 -3.78 -13.72 13.33
CA ALA A 42 -4.53 -13.30 14.51
C ALA A 42 -4.79 -11.79 14.47
N PHE A 43 -5.69 -11.36 15.32
CA PHE A 43 -6.06 -10.00 15.67
C PHE A 43 -6.89 -9.25 14.64
N ALA A 44 -6.53 -9.17 13.37
CA ALA A 44 -7.27 -8.37 12.37
C ALA A 44 -7.74 -7.01 12.95
N LEU A 45 -6.79 -6.23 13.48
CA LEU A 45 -7.07 -5.06 14.34
C LEU A 45 -7.64 -3.90 13.54
N ALA A 46 -8.73 -3.28 13.98
CA ALA A 46 -9.23 -2.01 13.42
C ALA A 46 -8.31 -0.82 13.73
N SER A 47 -7.51 -0.91 14.78
CA SER A 47 -6.51 0.07 15.20
C SER A 47 -5.50 -0.58 16.13
N VAL A 48 -4.32 0.01 16.26
CA VAL A 48 -3.32 -0.48 17.23
C VAL A 48 -3.76 -0.09 18.63
N ASP A 49 -4.34 -1.05 19.34
CA ASP A 49 -4.72 -0.93 20.75
C ASP A 49 -3.75 -1.73 21.61
N ALA A 50 -2.73 -1.05 22.13
CA ALA A 50 -1.67 -1.69 22.91
C ALA A 50 -2.18 -2.39 24.18
N SER A 51 -3.24 -1.87 24.81
CA SER A 51 -3.83 -2.48 26.00
C SER A 51 -4.52 -3.79 25.65
N TYR A 52 -5.32 -3.80 24.60
CA TYR A 52 -5.99 -5.01 24.10
C TYR A 52 -4.97 -6.08 23.69
N LEU A 53 -3.96 -5.68 22.90
CA LEU A 53 -2.86 -6.57 22.48
C LEU A 53 -2.14 -7.18 23.70
N SER A 54 -1.69 -6.33 24.63
CA SER A 54 -0.96 -6.79 25.80
C SER A 54 -1.76 -7.80 26.64
N HIS A 55 -3.07 -7.58 26.79
CA HIS A 55 -3.94 -8.50 27.52
C HIS A 55 -3.96 -9.89 26.85
N VAL A 56 -4.30 -9.94 25.56
CA VAL A 56 -4.38 -11.21 24.80
C VAL A 56 -3.03 -11.92 24.76
N LEU A 57 -1.94 -11.18 24.52
CA LEU A 57 -0.59 -11.77 24.46
C LEU A 57 -0.13 -12.30 25.82
N ASN A 58 -0.49 -11.65 26.94
CA ASN A 58 -0.20 -12.14 28.28
C ASN A 58 -1.01 -13.40 28.59
N ASP A 59 -2.33 -13.43 28.29
CA ASP A 59 -3.14 -14.65 28.42
C ASP A 59 -2.48 -15.84 27.70
N LEU A 60 -2.01 -15.63 26.45
CA LEU A 60 -1.34 -16.65 25.64
C LEU A 60 0.00 -17.09 26.24
N LYS A 61 0.79 -16.16 26.81
CA LYS A 61 2.05 -16.49 27.52
C LYS A 61 1.77 -17.34 28.76
N GLU A 62 0.77 -16.99 29.56
CA GLU A 62 0.36 -17.74 30.75
C GLU A 62 -0.12 -19.16 30.41
N MET A 63 -0.77 -19.32 29.25
CA MET A 63 -1.16 -20.63 28.71
C MET A 63 0.00 -21.41 28.08
N GLY A 64 1.18 -20.84 27.94
CA GLY A 64 2.33 -21.43 27.22
C GLY A 64 2.10 -21.55 25.72
N ARG A 65 1.31 -20.67 25.13
CA ARG A 65 0.85 -20.75 23.72
C ARG A 65 1.34 -19.56 22.88
N THR A 66 2.66 -19.48 22.69
CA THR A 66 3.30 -18.44 21.86
C THR A 66 3.47 -18.82 20.39
N ASP A 67 3.04 -20.03 20.02
CA ASP A 67 3.22 -20.69 18.71
C ASP A 67 1.93 -20.83 17.89
N LEU A 68 0.81 -20.31 18.39
CA LEU A 68 -0.52 -20.57 17.84
C LEU A 68 -0.72 -20.01 16.43
N PHE A 69 -0.15 -18.85 16.15
CA PHE A 69 -0.33 -18.12 14.90
C PHE A 69 1.00 -17.62 14.35
N THR A 70 1.04 -17.41 13.06
CA THR A 70 2.24 -17.03 12.31
C THR A 70 2.17 -15.58 11.80
N HIS A 71 1.02 -14.96 11.83
CA HIS A 71 0.78 -13.63 11.29
C HIS A 71 -0.12 -12.82 12.21
N VAL A 72 0.03 -11.48 12.11
CA VAL A 72 -0.88 -10.50 12.71
C VAL A 72 -1.27 -9.49 11.65
N SER A 73 -2.56 -9.19 11.52
CA SER A 73 -3.04 -8.20 10.57
C SER A 73 -3.60 -6.94 11.24
N LEU A 74 -3.47 -5.83 10.52
CA LEU A 74 -4.04 -4.53 10.88
C LEU A 74 -4.99 -4.08 9.76
N HIS A 75 -6.20 -3.62 10.11
CA HIS A 75 -7.27 -3.17 9.21
C HIS A 75 -7.49 -1.65 9.31
N LYS A 76 -6.45 -0.90 9.62
CA LYS A 76 -6.60 0.55 9.82
C LYS A 76 -6.60 1.32 8.49
N TYR A 77 -7.61 2.17 8.35
CA TYR A 77 -7.79 3.10 7.24
C TYR A 77 -7.23 4.48 7.60
N TYR A 78 -6.62 5.15 6.63
CA TYR A 78 -6.00 6.47 6.81
C TYR A 78 -6.49 7.44 5.75
N GLU A 79 -6.75 8.68 6.13
CA GLU A 79 -7.01 9.77 5.20
C GLU A 79 -5.73 10.10 4.41
N ASN A 80 -4.61 10.30 5.12
CA ASN A 80 -3.28 10.31 4.50
C ASN A 80 -2.67 8.90 4.58
N PRO A 81 -2.53 8.18 3.45
CA PRO A 81 -2.05 6.79 3.45
C PRO A 81 -0.69 6.57 4.11
N ASP A 82 0.16 7.61 4.12
CA ASP A 82 1.51 7.53 4.64
C ASP A 82 1.59 7.62 6.18
N ASP A 83 0.49 7.96 6.86
CA ASP A 83 0.44 7.98 8.33
C ASP A 83 0.49 6.56 8.95
N CYS A 84 0.51 5.53 8.13
CA CYS A 84 0.58 4.14 8.57
C CYS A 84 1.92 3.74 9.20
N ASP A 85 3.02 4.41 8.89
CA ASP A 85 4.38 4.02 9.31
C ASP A 85 4.50 3.90 10.84
N TYR A 86 3.89 4.82 11.59
CA TYR A 86 3.90 4.81 13.05
C TYR A 86 3.19 3.59 13.63
N ASP A 87 1.97 3.33 13.15
CA ASP A 87 1.14 2.23 13.67
C ASP A 87 1.79 0.85 13.40
N PHE A 88 2.34 0.64 12.20
CA PHE A 88 3.01 -0.61 11.88
C PHE A 88 4.31 -0.80 12.65
N THR A 89 5.06 0.28 12.89
CA THR A 89 6.26 0.23 13.74
C THR A 89 5.87 -0.14 15.17
N LEU A 90 4.86 0.51 15.73
CA LEU A 90 4.37 0.20 17.09
C LEU A 90 3.86 -1.24 17.19
N LEU A 91 3.04 -1.68 16.24
CA LEU A 91 2.50 -3.04 16.23
C LEU A 91 3.60 -4.09 16.13
N ARG A 92 4.58 -3.90 15.24
CA ARG A 92 5.73 -4.81 15.12
C ARG A 92 6.50 -4.91 16.42
N ASN A 93 6.79 -3.78 17.09
CA ASN A 93 7.51 -3.80 18.34
C ASN A 93 6.78 -4.63 19.39
N ILE A 94 5.47 -4.43 19.57
CA ILE A 94 4.67 -5.20 20.53
C ILE A 94 4.67 -6.69 20.18
N ILE A 95 4.46 -7.03 18.93
CA ILE A 95 4.36 -8.42 18.47
C ILE A 95 5.72 -9.13 18.54
N HIS A 96 6.80 -8.46 18.16
CA HIS A 96 8.14 -9.08 18.18
C HIS A 96 8.70 -9.26 19.60
N GLU A 97 8.24 -8.48 20.59
CA GLU A 97 8.49 -8.77 22.01
C GLU A 97 7.80 -10.07 22.49
N PHE A 98 6.71 -10.44 21.86
CA PHE A 98 6.00 -11.69 22.13
C PHE A 98 6.65 -12.86 21.38
N ASN A 99 6.81 -12.74 20.07
CA ASN A 99 7.48 -13.72 19.21
C ASN A 99 7.99 -13.02 17.92
N PRO A 100 9.33 -12.92 17.71
CA PRO A 100 9.92 -12.21 16.58
C PRO A 100 9.70 -12.87 15.22
N GLU A 101 9.26 -14.13 15.18
CA GLU A 101 8.98 -14.85 13.92
C GLU A 101 7.61 -14.50 13.34
N ILE A 102 6.77 -13.79 14.08
CA ILE A 102 5.43 -13.43 13.61
C ILE A 102 5.51 -12.30 12.57
N VAL A 103 4.90 -12.53 11.43
CA VAL A 103 4.82 -11.57 10.33
C VAL A 103 3.65 -10.61 10.57
N VAL A 104 3.93 -9.32 10.61
CA VAL A 104 2.91 -8.26 10.65
C VAL A 104 2.61 -7.81 9.22
N PHE A 105 1.34 -7.72 8.84
CA PHE A 105 0.93 -7.30 7.51
C PHE A 105 -0.36 -6.45 7.54
N GLN A 106 -0.62 -5.78 6.43
CA GLN A 106 -1.84 -5.01 6.22
C GLN A 106 -2.93 -5.93 5.65
N GLY A 107 -3.89 -6.33 6.51
CA GLY A 107 -4.93 -7.29 6.18
C GLY A 107 -6.13 -6.67 5.45
N GLU A 108 -6.43 -5.39 5.73
CA GLU A 108 -7.53 -4.68 5.09
C GLU A 108 -7.26 -3.17 5.06
N SER A 109 -7.27 -2.56 3.87
CA SER A 109 -7.18 -1.11 3.67
C SER A 109 -7.79 -0.69 2.35
N GLY A 110 -8.16 0.58 2.25
CA GLY A 110 -8.75 1.17 1.06
C GLY A 110 -9.32 2.53 1.38
N CYS A 111 -10.09 3.07 0.46
CA CYS A 111 -10.88 4.27 0.68
C CYS A 111 -12.09 4.28 -0.26
N PRO A 112 -13.14 5.04 0.08
CA PRO A 112 -14.30 5.16 -0.80
C PRO A 112 -13.95 5.96 -2.06
N SER A 113 -14.76 5.82 -3.11
CA SER A 113 -14.68 6.61 -4.35
C SER A 113 -15.69 7.76 -4.41
N LYS A 114 -16.34 8.04 -3.30
CA LYS A 114 -17.27 9.16 -3.10
C LYS A 114 -17.42 9.45 -1.60
N LEU A 115 -18.09 10.54 -1.25
CA LEU A 115 -18.47 10.82 0.14
C LEU A 115 -19.31 9.68 0.72
N GLU A 116 -18.87 9.11 1.83
CA GLU A 116 -19.61 8.10 2.60
C GLU A 116 -20.08 8.68 3.94
N TRP A 117 -21.23 8.20 4.43
CA TRP A 117 -21.81 8.62 5.70
C TRP A 117 -21.59 7.62 6.84
N THR A 118 -21.13 6.43 6.50
CA THR A 118 -20.91 5.31 7.42
C THR A 118 -19.56 4.64 7.12
N HIS A 119 -19.11 3.76 8.01
CA HIS A 119 -17.88 2.97 7.88
C HIS A 119 -16.59 3.81 8.01
N ALA A 120 -15.48 3.23 7.59
CA ALA A 120 -14.18 3.89 7.62
C ALA A 120 -14.16 5.12 6.70
N LEU A 121 -13.42 6.16 7.10
CA LEU A 121 -13.23 7.40 6.34
C LEU A 121 -14.55 8.14 6.02
N LYS A 122 -15.60 7.90 6.79
CA LYS A 122 -16.89 8.64 6.65
C LYS A 122 -16.71 10.14 6.83
N HIS A 123 -17.56 10.92 6.13
CA HIS A 123 -17.57 12.38 6.15
C HIS A 123 -16.34 13.05 5.50
N ILE A 124 -15.44 12.28 4.90
CA ILE A 124 -14.32 12.79 4.12
C ILE A 124 -14.72 12.79 2.64
N GLN A 125 -14.38 13.88 1.94
CA GLN A 125 -14.68 13.99 0.51
C GLN A 125 -13.70 13.15 -0.29
N PHE A 126 -14.21 12.14 -0.96
CA PHE A 126 -13.48 11.32 -1.93
C PHE A 126 -14.12 11.41 -3.32
N ASP A 127 -13.36 11.09 -4.33
CA ASP A 127 -13.76 10.75 -5.68
C ASP A 127 -12.93 9.57 -6.21
N GLU A 128 -13.19 9.12 -7.41
CA GLU A 128 -12.50 7.97 -7.98
C GLU A 128 -11.00 8.23 -8.22
N TYR A 129 -10.62 9.50 -8.43
CA TYR A 129 -9.22 9.86 -8.65
C TYR A 129 -8.44 9.92 -7.32
N ILE A 130 -9.04 10.51 -6.29
CA ILE A 130 -8.51 10.45 -4.91
C ILE A 130 -8.38 9.00 -4.48
N GLN A 131 -9.38 8.15 -4.77
CA GLN A 131 -9.31 6.72 -4.48
C GLN A 131 -8.09 6.07 -5.15
N ALA A 132 -7.86 6.31 -6.44
CA ALA A 132 -6.73 5.74 -7.17
C ALA A 132 -5.38 6.14 -6.54
N LYS A 133 -5.19 7.41 -6.25
CA LYS A 133 -3.98 7.94 -5.60
C LYS A 133 -3.78 7.37 -4.19
N THR A 134 -4.85 7.34 -3.39
CA THR A 134 -4.81 6.82 -2.01
C THR A 134 -4.42 5.35 -1.98
N VAL A 135 -5.02 4.52 -2.84
CA VAL A 135 -4.72 3.09 -2.93
C VAL A 135 -3.28 2.87 -3.39
N LEU A 136 -2.82 3.59 -4.42
CA LEU A 136 -1.42 3.50 -4.88
C LEU A 136 -0.43 3.89 -3.79
N ARG A 137 -0.65 5.03 -3.12
CA ARG A 137 0.23 5.48 -2.03
C ARG A 137 0.26 4.46 -0.90
N ARG A 138 -0.92 3.91 -0.54
CA ARG A 138 -1.00 2.88 0.49
C ARG A 138 -0.17 1.65 0.13
N MET A 139 -0.35 1.11 -1.08
CA MET A 139 0.41 -0.05 -1.55
C MET A 139 1.92 0.23 -1.62
N CYS A 140 2.32 1.42 -2.09
CA CYS A 140 3.73 1.83 -2.10
C CYS A 140 4.31 1.98 -0.69
N CYS A 141 3.51 2.44 0.27
CA CYS A 141 3.90 2.54 1.68
C CYS A 141 4.11 1.15 2.29
N ASP A 142 3.16 0.23 2.10
CA ASP A 142 3.27 -1.16 2.57
C ASP A 142 4.47 -1.87 1.91
N PHE A 143 4.68 -1.66 0.61
CA PHE A 143 5.86 -2.15 -0.10
C PHE A 143 7.17 -1.63 0.52
N ALA A 144 7.25 -0.31 0.78
CA ALA A 144 8.43 0.30 1.41
C ALA A 144 8.72 -0.27 2.81
N LEU A 145 7.68 -0.67 3.54
CA LEU A 145 7.76 -1.33 4.84
C LEU A 145 8.08 -2.84 4.75
N GLY A 146 8.18 -3.39 3.54
CA GLY A 146 8.44 -4.82 3.30
C GLY A 146 7.28 -5.71 3.75
N GLN A 147 6.05 -5.23 3.68
CA GLN A 147 4.88 -5.98 4.14
C GLN A 147 3.85 -6.19 3.04
N ALA A 148 3.10 -7.29 3.15
CA ALA A 148 1.97 -7.55 2.26
C ALA A 148 0.81 -6.58 2.52
N CYS A 149 0.07 -6.26 1.47
CA CYS A 149 -1.07 -5.36 1.47
C CYS A 149 -2.30 -6.05 0.87
N SER A 150 -3.45 -5.87 1.51
CA SER A 150 -4.75 -6.31 1.01
C SER A 150 -5.68 -5.11 0.85
N ILE A 151 -6.24 -4.95 -0.35
CA ILE A 151 -7.15 -3.84 -0.67
C ILE A 151 -8.60 -4.26 -0.46
N PHE A 152 -9.30 -3.52 0.37
CA PHE A 152 -10.73 -3.59 0.54
C PHE A 152 -11.40 -2.52 -0.34
N THR A 153 -12.06 -2.87 -1.49
CA THR A 153 -12.34 -4.24 -1.89
C THR A 153 -12.34 -4.34 -3.43
N LEU A 154 -12.51 -5.53 -4.00
CA LEU A 154 -12.52 -5.69 -5.46
C LEU A 154 -13.73 -5.00 -6.11
N THR A 155 -14.94 -5.15 -5.53
CA THR A 155 -16.19 -4.55 -6.04
C THR A 155 -16.84 -3.68 -4.99
N ASP A 156 -17.60 -2.66 -5.41
CA ASP A 156 -18.48 -1.95 -4.47
C ASP A 156 -19.44 -2.95 -3.81
N LEU A 157 -19.68 -2.77 -2.52
CA LEU A 157 -20.61 -3.62 -1.77
C LEU A 157 -21.99 -3.00 -1.76
N VAL A 158 -22.99 -3.82 -2.07
CA VAL A 158 -24.40 -3.40 -2.09
C VAL A 158 -25.13 -4.10 -0.94
N TYR A 159 -25.60 -3.32 0.00
CA TYR A 159 -26.43 -3.74 1.13
C TYR A 159 -27.88 -3.34 0.87
N PRO A 160 -28.87 -3.87 1.63
CA PRO A 160 -30.28 -3.52 1.42
C PRO A 160 -30.61 -2.03 1.52
N ASP A 161 -29.88 -1.31 2.36
CA ASP A 161 -30.14 0.09 2.72
C ASP A 161 -29.00 1.05 2.30
N MET A 162 -27.89 0.53 1.76
CA MET A 162 -26.76 1.35 1.38
C MET A 162 -25.84 0.68 0.37
N GLN A 163 -25.03 1.50 -0.30
CA GLN A 163 -23.89 1.05 -1.11
C GLN A 163 -22.60 1.58 -0.52
N GLN A 164 -21.61 0.71 -0.33
CA GLN A 164 -20.27 1.07 0.09
C GLN A 164 -19.35 1.10 -1.13
N SER A 165 -18.77 2.27 -1.43
CA SER A 165 -18.07 2.55 -2.71
C SER A 165 -16.56 2.31 -2.65
N PHE A 166 -16.10 1.36 -1.84
CA PHE A 166 -14.69 1.02 -1.66
C PHE A 166 -14.11 0.14 -2.78
N GLY A 167 -14.97 -0.40 -3.67
CA GLY A 167 -14.53 -1.27 -4.74
C GLY A 167 -13.59 -0.62 -5.74
N LEU A 168 -12.67 -1.41 -6.29
CA LEU A 168 -11.89 -1.06 -7.47
C LEU A 168 -12.77 -1.09 -8.73
N LEU A 169 -13.81 -1.93 -8.70
CA LEU A 169 -14.83 -2.06 -9.74
C LEU A 169 -16.14 -1.43 -9.26
N HIS A 170 -16.72 -0.56 -10.06
CA HIS A 170 -18.04 -0.01 -9.75
C HIS A 170 -19.13 -1.05 -9.94
N THR A 171 -19.94 -1.28 -8.89
CA THR A 171 -21.09 -2.22 -8.91
C THR A 171 -22.38 -1.43 -8.79
N GLY A 172 -23.33 -1.67 -9.72
CA GLY A 172 -24.66 -1.09 -9.63
C GLY A 172 -25.55 -1.76 -8.58
N LEU A 173 -26.68 -1.14 -8.24
CA LEU A 173 -27.67 -1.70 -7.31
C LEU A 173 -28.28 -3.03 -7.79
N ASP A 174 -28.08 -3.39 -9.04
CA ASP A 174 -28.42 -4.69 -9.63
C ASP A 174 -27.35 -5.77 -9.40
N PHE A 175 -26.37 -5.50 -8.54
CA PHE A 175 -25.25 -6.38 -8.20
C PHE A 175 -24.31 -6.71 -9.38
N LYS A 176 -24.35 -5.92 -10.46
CA LYS A 176 -23.49 -6.14 -11.63
C LYS A 176 -22.39 -5.10 -11.69
N VAL A 177 -21.19 -5.56 -12.04
CA VAL A 177 -20.09 -4.68 -12.36
C VAL A 177 -20.45 -3.85 -13.59
N LYS A 178 -20.28 -2.55 -13.51
CA LYS A 178 -20.57 -1.58 -14.57
C LYS A 178 -19.33 -1.13 -15.32
N TYR A 179 -18.26 -0.83 -14.57
CA TYR A 179 -16.97 -0.41 -15.12
C TYR A 179 -15.83 -0.59 -14.12
N MET A 180 -14.60 -0.53 -14.61
CA MET A 180 -13.37 -0.47 -13.85
C MET A 180 -13.08 0.98 -13.48
N LYS A 181 -12.92 1.27 -12.19
CA LYS A 181 -12.53 2.62 -11.74
C LYS A 181 -11.05 2.89 -12.05
N PRO A 182 -10.57 4.15 -12.03
CA PRO A 182 -9.15 4.48 -12.15
C PRO A 182 -8.28 3.69 -11.16
N ALA A 183 -8.75 3.46 -9.93
CA ALA A 183 -8.06 2.67 -8.91
C ALA A 183 -7.80 1.21 -9.36
N PHE A 184 -8.69 0.59 -10.15
CA PHE A 184 -8.45 -0.75 -10.70
C PHE A 184 -7.26 -0.76 -11.65
N HIS A 185 -7.20 0.22 -12.56
CA HIS A 185 -6.10 0.34 -13.52
C HIS A 185 -4.78 0.61 -12.80
N ALA A 186 -4.81 1.51 -11.81
CA ALA A 186 -3.67 1.86 -10.99
C ALA A 186 -3.09 0.65 -10.25
N VAL A 187 -3.93 -0.12 -9.56
CA VAL A 187 -3.52 -1.35 -8.84
C VAL A 187 -2.97 -2.38 -9.82
N ARG A 188 -3.66 -2.65 -10.92
CA ARG A 188 -3.18 -3.58 -11.95
C ARG A 188 -1.80 -3.20 -12.48
N ASN A 189 -1.60 -1.92 -12.79
CA ASN A 189 -0.33 -1.42 -13.31
C ASN A 189 0.77 -1.56 -12.24
N LEU A 190 0.50 -1.16 -10.99
CA LEU A 190 1.47 -1.27 -9.90
C LEU A 190 1.89 -2.71 -9.63
N VAL A 191 0.95 -3.65 -9.59
CA VAL A 191 1.25 -5.09 -9.39
C VAL A 191 2.15 -5.63 -10.51
N ASN A 192 1.93 -5.21 -11.76
CA ASN A 192 2.80 -5.60 -12.87
C ASN A 192 4.19 -4.95 -12.81
N LEU A 193 4.29 -3.73 -12.26
CA LEU A 193 5.55 -3.00 -12.10
C LEU A 193 6.39 -3.53 -10.92
N LEU A 194 5.75 -4.16 -9.95
CA LEU A 194 6.37 -4.70 -8.73
C LEU A 194 6.09 -6.21 -8.58
N PRO A 195 6.63 -7.05 -9.48
CA PRO A 195 6.54 -8.51 -9.30
C PRO A 195 7.33 -8.95 -8.06
N ASP A 196 7.09 -10.19 -7.60
CA ASP A 196 7.58 -10.72 -6.32
C ASP A 196 9.12 -10.68 -6.13
N ASN A 197 9.89 -10.62 -7.21
CA ASN A 197 11.35 -10.50 -7.16
C ASN A 197 11.84 -9.07 -6.92
N ILE A 198 10.96 -8.07 -6.99
CA ILE A 198 11.30 -6.67 -6.69
C ILE A 198 11.14 -6.41 -5.21
N THR A 199 12.20 -5.92 -4.57
CA THR A 199 12.25 -5.62 -3.14
C THR A 199 12.50 -4.13 -2.90
N PRO A 200 11.99 -3.56 -1.79
CA PRO A 200 12.26 -2.17 -1.44
C PRO A 200 13.69 -1.96 -0.95
N SER A 201 14.21 -0.76 -1.16
CA SER A 201 15.49 -0.34 -0.59
C SER A 201 15.48 1.15 -0.23
N ALA A 202 16.29 1.52 0.77
CA ALA A 202 16.49 2.92 1.11
C ALA A 202 17.26 3.64 -0.03
N VAL A 203 16.90 4.90 -0.26
CA VAL A 203 17.55 5.78 -1.23
C VAL A 203 17.92 7.09 -0.54
N GLU A 204 19.19 7.45 -0.60
CA GLU A 204 19.62 8.79 -0.23
C GLU A 204 19.36 9.75 -1.38
N PHE A 205 18.70 10.88 -1.10
CA PHE A 205 18.38 11.87 -2.14
C PHE A 205 18.41 13.30 -1.60
N THR A 206 18.46 14.24 -2.54
CA THR A 206 18.17 15.65 -2.30
C THR A 206 17.20 16.16 -3.36
N ALA A 207 16.33 17.10 -2.99
CA ALA A 207 15.35 17.68 -3.89
C ALA A 207 15.29 19.21 -3.70
N ASN A 208 14.98 19.94 -4.77
CA ASN A 208 14.81 21.40 -4.73
C ASN A 208 13.39 21.84 -4.30
N THR A 209 12.82 21.15 -3.35
CA THR A 209 11.49 21.46 -2.80
C THR A 209 11.52 21.42 -1.28
N ALA A 210 10.65 22.22 -0.65
CA ALA A 210 10.43 22.20 0.80
C ALA A 210 9.35 21.19 1.21
N ARG A 211 8.61 20.61 0.25
CA ARG A 211 7.59 19.61 0.52
C ARG A 211 8.23 18.27 0.87
N HIS A 212 7.55 17.50 1.73
CA HIS A 212 8.00 16.18 2.10
C HIS A 212 7.77 15.19 0.95
N MET A 213 8.84 14.52 0.55
CA MET A 213 8.82 13.47 -0.46
C MET A 213 9.14 12.11 0.16
N LYS A 214 8.44 11.10 -0.28
CA LYS A 214 8.84 9.70 -0.09
C LYS A 214 9.58 9.24 -1.34
N VAL A 215 10.72 8.58 -1.15
CA VAL A 215 11.51 7.97 -2.24
C VAL A 215 11.90 6.57 -1.79
N THR A 216 11.47 5.56 -2.55
CA THR A 216 11.73 4.15 -2.24
C THR A 216 12.42 3.49 -3.42
N GLY A 217 13.60 2.94 -3.21
CA GLY A 217 14.34 2.22 -4.24
C GLY A 217 13.72 0.85 -4.55
N LEU A 218 13.92 0.42 -5.78
CA LEU A 218 13.47 -0.86 -6.30
C LEU A 218 14.67 -1.71 -6.67
N LYS A 219 14.77 -2.91 -6.09
CA LYS A 219 15.86 -3.87 -6.36
C LYS A 219 15.33 -5.18 -6.90
N ASP A 220 16.03 -5.72 -7.89
CA ASP A 220 15.94 -7.09 -8.38
C ASP A 220 17.25 -7.80 -7.97
N GLY A 221 17.21 -8.54 -6.86
CA GLY A 221 18.40 -8.99 -6.17
C GLY A 221 19.28 -7.82 -5.73
N ASP A 222 20.54 -7.81 -6.19
CA ASP A 222 21.48 -6.71 -5.89
C ASP A 222 21.38 -5.53 -6.87
N ARG A 223 20.68 -5.71 -7.98
CA ARG A 223 20.55 -4.68 -9.02
C ARG A 223 19.46 -3.67 -8.67
N THR A 224 19.81 -2.38 -8.64
CA THR A 224 18.80 -1.33 -8.59
C THR A 224 18.14 -1.19 -9.97
N VAL A 225 16.81 -1.34 -10.01
CA VAL A 225 16.01 -1.29 -11.23
C VAL A 225 15.13 -0.05 -11.32
N GLY A 226 15.04 0.74 -10.25
CA GLY A 226 14.24 1.94 -10.25
C GLY A 226 14.07 2.55 -8.87
N PHE A 227 13.17 3.51 -8.78
CA PHE A 227 12.65 4.06 -7.53
C PHE A 227 11.26 4.66 -7.73
N ILE A 228 10.46 4.63 -6.66
CA ILE A 228 9.15 5.28 -6.56
C ILE A 228 9.34 6.61 -5.84
N TYR A 229 8.62 7.66 -6.25
CA TYR A 229 8.67 8.95 -5.57
C TYR A 229 7.33 9.69 -5.66
N TYR A 230 7.00 10.48 -4.64
CA TYR A 230 5.80 11.32 -4.58
C TYR A 230 5.85 12.27 -3.38
N PHE A 231 4.95 13.27 -3.34
CA PHE A 231 4.71 14.07 -2.15
C PHE A 231 3.82 13.31 -1.16
N CYS A 232 4.26 13.23 0.11
CA CYS A 232 3.57 12.48 1.17
C CYS A 232 3.06 13.36 2.34
N ASP A 233 3.25 14.68 2.27
CA ASP A 233 2.94 15.64 3.32
C ASP A 233 1.44 15.81 3.60
N ASN A 234 0.57 15.56 2.63
CA ASN A 234 -0.88 15.71 2.76
C ASN A 234 -1.63 14.50 2.18
N ALA A 235 -2.90 14.34 2.57
CA ALA A 235 -3.81 13.41 1.92
C ALA A 235 -3.96 13.73 0.43
N PRO A 236 -4.17 12.74 -0.45
CA PRO A 236 -4.39 12.96 -1.86
C PRO A 236 -5.61 13.83 -2.14
N VAL A 237 -5.50 14.67 -3.17
CA VAL A 237 -6.59 15.54 -3.64
C VAL A 237 -6.96 15.22 -5.10
N SER A 238 -8.11 15.69 -5.56
CA SER A 238 -8.60 15.45 -6.93
C SER A 238 -7.77 16.15 -8.02
N SER A 239 -6.95 17.15 -7.63
CA SER A 239 -6.12 17.91 -8.58
C SER A 239 -5.12 17.03 -9.31
N LEU A 240 -4.91 17.32 -10.60
CA LEU A 240 -3.84 16.74 -11.43
C LEU A 240 -2.58 17.62 -11.44
N GLU A 241 -2.51 18.63 -10.59
CA GLU A 241 -1.37 19.54 -10.54
C GLU A 241 -0.13 18.84 -9.95
N TRP A 242 1.00 19.06 -10.57
CA TRP A 242 2.30 18.63 -10.09
C TRP A 242 3.29 19.79 -10.03
N SER A 243 4.41 19.54 -9.38
CA SER A 243 5.56 20.45 -9.34
C SER A 243 6.71 19.86 -10.13
N ASP A 244 7.39 20.69 -10.91
CA ASP A 244 8.66 20.33 -11.51
C ASP A 244 9.76 20.31 -10.45
N VAL A 245 10.26 19.14 -10.11
CA VAL A 245 11.30 18.96 -9.09
C VAL A 245 12.60 18.48 -9.73
N THR A 246 13.70 19.02 -9.24
CA THR A 246 15.03 18.45 -9.51
C THR A 246 15.41 17.54 -8.36
N LEU A 247 15.53 16.26 -8.65
CA LEU A 247 15.86 15.20 -7.71
C LEU A 247 17.26 14.68 -8.00
N THR A 248 18.12 14.65 -6.99
CA THR A 248 19.43 13.99 -7.08
C THR A 248 19.41 12.76 -6.18
N VAL A 249 19.58 11.58 -6.76
CA VAL A 249 19.68 10.31 -6.04
C VAL A 249 21.14 9.91 -5.95
N LYS A 250 21.58 9.56 -4.72
CA LYS A 250 22.99 9.27 -4.46
C LYS A 250 23.29 7.80 -4.70
N ASN A 251 24.46 7.53 -5.30
CA ASN A 251 24.98 6.18 -5.54
C ASN A 251 24.01 5.24 -6.25
N LEU A 252 23.07 5.79 -7.03
CA LEU A 252 22.04 5.02 -7.72
C LEU A 252 22.10 5.32 -9.22
N LYS A 253 22.27 4.27 -10.02
CA LYS A 253 22.30 4.34 -11.48
C LYS A 253 21.27 3.36 -12.05
N ILE A 254 20.44 3.86 -12.94
CA ILE A 254 19.52 3.09 -13.75
C ILE A 254 20.04 3.12 -15.19
N LYS A 255 20.11 1.97 -15.87
CA LYS A 255 20.74 1.84 -17.18
C LYS A 255 20.00 2.61 -18.27
N ASN A 256 18.70 2.36 -18.41
CA ASN A 256 17.82 2.99 -19.40
C ASN A 256 16.59 3.59 -18.67
N PRO A 257 16.75 4.72 -17.95
CA PRO A 257 15.67 5.24 -17.12
C PRO A 257 14.51 5.76 -17.98
N VAL A 258 13.31 5.38 -17.58
CA VAL A 258 12.04 5.92 -18.09
C VAL A 258 11.16 6.32 -16.91
N LEU A 259 10.31 7.30 -17.12
CA LEU A 259 9.28 7.67 -16.15
C LEU A 259 8.02 6.86 -16.42
N VAL A 260 7.45 6.30 -15.38
CA VAL A 260 6.19 5.53 -15.43
C VAL A 260 5.17 6.19 -14.51
N GLU A 261 3.98 6.46 -15.05
CA GLU A 261 2.84 6.96 -14.29
C GLU A 261 1.84 5.80 -14.06
N PRO A 262 1.70 5.29 -12.81
CA PRO A 262 0.97 4.03 -12.58
C PRO A 262 -0.54 4.10 -12.75
N ILE A 263 -1.21 5.26 -12.59
CA ILE A 263 -2.67 5.34 -12.73
C ILE A 263 -3.07 5.00 -14.15
N THR A 264 -2.42 5.62 -15.14
CA THR A 264 -2.70 5.40 -16.56
C THR A 264 -1.86 4.28 -17.17
N GLY A 265 -0.72 3.95 -16.57
CA GLY A 265 0.28 3.02 -17.11
C GLY A 265 1.15 3.62 -18.21
N LYS A 266 1.13 4.95 -18.37
CA LYS A 266 1.94 5.64 -19.38
C LYS A 266 3.42 5.59 -19.05
N VAL A 267 4.25 5.44 -20.09
CA VAL A 267 5.71 5.40 -20.00
C VAL A 267 6.28 6.55 -20.83
N PHE A 268 7.14 7.36 -20.22
CA PHE A 268 7.75 8.53 -20.84
C PHE A 268 9.26 8.36 -20.91
N ASN A 269 9.83 8.63 -22.09
CA ASN A 269 11.27 8.66 -22.28
C ASN A 269 11.88 9.90 -21.61
N LEU A 270 12.97 9.71 -20.89
CA LEU A 270 13.76 10.79 -20.32
C LEU A 270 14.86 11.18 -21.31
N ASP A 271 14.86 12.43 -21.77
CA ASP A 271 15.93 12.98 -22.60
C ASP A 271 17.11 13.49 -21.73
N LEU A 272 18.17 13.93 -22.38
CA LEU A 272 19.39 14.45 -21.72
C LEU A 272 19.13 15.71 -20.87
N TYR A 273 18.01 16.40 -21.09
CA TYR A 273 17.63 17.55 -20.28
C TYR A 273 17.08 17.10 -18.92
N HIS A 274 16.32 15.99 -18.89
CA HIS A 274 15.67 15.47 -17.68
C HIS A 274 16.55 14.47 -16.92
N TYR A 275 17.58 13.91 -17.55
CA TYR A 275 18.41 12.88 -16.94
C TYR A 275 19.89 13.14 -17.18
N SER A 276 20.66 13.26 -16.12
CA SER A 276 22.10 13.46 -16.16
C SER A 276 22.80 12.47 -15.22
N PRO A 277 23.45 11.43 -15.76
CA PRO A 277 24.20 10.47 -14.96
C PRO A 277 25.55 11.05 -14.56
N ASN A 278 25.60 11.74 -13.42
CA ASN A 278 26.85 12.18 -12.80
C ASN A 278 27.36 11.10 -11.85
N SER A 279 28.62 10.72 -11.96
CA SER A 279 29.19 9.72 -11.06
C SER A 279 29.64 10.36 -9.74
N PRO A 280 29.28 9.80 -8.55
CA PRO A 280 28.47 8.58 -8.35
C PRO A 280 26.96 8.80 -8.41
N ASP A 281 26.49 10.05 -8.35
CA ASP A 281 25.09 10.44 -8.23
C ASP A 281 24.41 10.55 -9.59
N THR A 282 23.08 10.46 -9.59
CA THR A 282 22.25 10.70 -10.78
C THR A 282 21.28 11.84 -10.49
N LYS A 283 21.25 12.81 -11.40
CA LYS A 283 20.36 13.97 -11.33
C LYS A 283 19.21 13.82 -12.32
N TYR A 284 18.00 13.94 -11.82
CA TYR A 284 16.76 14.04 -12.60
C TYR A 284 16.24 15.48 -12.50
N THR A 285 16.17 16.18 -13.61
CA THR A 285 15.86 17.61 -13.67
C THR A 285 14.42 17.82 -14.14
N ARG A 286 13.64 18.62 -13.40
CA ARG A 286 12.26 18.99 -13.73
C ARG A 286 11.37 17.77 -14.02
N ILE A 287 11.49 16.73 -13.18
CA ILE A 287 10.56 15.60 -13.22
C ILE A 287 9.26 16.00 -12.48
N PRO A 288 8.10 15.53 -12.95
CA PRO A 288 6.82 15.83 -12.29
C PRO A 288 6.74 15.09 -10.96
N VAL A 289 6.39 15.83 -9.90
CA VAL A 289 6.10 15.28 -8.57
C VAL A 289 4.76 15.80 -8.09
N TRP A 290 3.90 14.90 -7.69
CA TRP A 290 2.59 15.22 -7.14
C TRP A 290 2.25 14.32 -5.95
N ASP A 291 1.01 14.31 -5.51
CA ASP A 291 0.49 13.52 -4.40
C ASP A 291 0.11 12.06 -4.80
N SER A 292 0.62 11.58 -5.91
CA SER A 292 0.48 10.20 -6.40
C SER A 292 1.85 9.61 -6.75
N PRO A 293 2.08 8.32 -6.51
CA PRO A 293 3.32 7.65 -6.89
C PRO A 293 3.63 7.77 -8.37
N VAL A 294 4.86 8.15 -8.67
CA VAL A 294 5.50 8.11 -9.98
C VAL A 294 6.77 7.30 -9.85
N MET A 295 7.20 6.64 -10.91
CA MET A 295 8.36 5.76 -10.88
C MET A 295 9.38 6.16 -11.94
N ILE A 296 10.65 6.13 -11.60
CA ILE A 296 11.74 6.03 -12.57
C ILE A 296 12.21 4.58 -12.57
N MET A 297 12.13 3.92 -13.72
CA MET A 297 12.46 2.50 -13.84
C MET A 297 13.40 2.23 -15.01
N ASP A 298 14.20 1.17 -14.91
CA ASP A 298 14.95 0.67 -16.05
C ASP A 298 13.96 0.07 -17.06
N ARG A 299 13.93 0.60 -18.27
CA ARG A 299 13.07 0.13 -19.35
C ARG A 299 13.12 -1.39 -19.56
N GLU A 300 14.29 -2.00 -19.36
CA GLU A 300 14.47 -3.44 -19.55
C GLU A 300 13.73 -4.30 -18.49
N THR A 301 13.31 -3.68 -17.39
CA THR A 301 12.56 -4.36 -16.31
C THR A 301 11.04 -4.18 -16.41
N LEU A 302 10.57 -3.32 -17.30
CA LEU A 302 9.14 -3.14 -17.49
C LEU A 302 8.54 -4.40 -18.11
N ASP A 303 7.44 -4.89 -17.51
CA ASP A 303 6.66 -5.94 -18.13
C ASP A 303 6.08 -5.44 -19.46
N LEU A 304 6.40 -6.16 -20.54
CA LEU A 304 5.94 -5.85 -21.89
C LEU A 304 4.41 -5.97 -22.04
N ALA A 305 3.74 -6.63 -21.09
CA ALA A 305 2.28 -6.73 -21.02
C ALA A 305 1.62 -5.48 -20.41
N LEU A 306 2.38 -4.49 -19.91
CA LEU A 306 1.81 -3.23 -19.42
C LEU A 306 1.01 -2.53 -20.52
N PRO A 307 -0.20 -2.05 -20.19
CA PRO A 307 -1.07 -1.35 -21.15
C PRO A 307 -0.46 -0.07 -21.74
N GLY A 308 0.58 0.48 -21.12
CA GLY A 308 1.27 1.68 -21.58
C GLY A 308 2.25 1.48 -22.74
N LYS A 309 2.40 0.27 -23.26
CA LYS A 309 3.39 0.01 -24.31
C LYS A 309 3.12 0.80 -25.61
N ASP A 310 1.84 1.02 -25.95
CA ASP A 310 1.41 1.83 -27.09
C ASP A 310 1.25 3.32 -26.74
N MET A 311 1.60 3.71 -25.50
CA MET A 311 1.41 5.05 -24.95
C MET A 311 2.74 5.68 -24.54
N GLU A 312 3.83 5.33 -25.19
CA GLU A 312 5.14 5.94 -24.95
C GLU A 312 5.15 7.38 -25.44
N GLY A 313 5.47 8.30 -24.54
CA GLY A 313 5.62 9.72 -24.80
C GLY A 313 7.01 10.23 -24.41
N ILE A 314 7.28 11.50 -24.69
CA ILE A 314 8.41 12.22 -24.13
C ILE A 314 7.93 12.96 -22.88
N LEU A 315 8.75 13.08 -21.84
CA LEU A 315 8.35 13.71 -20.58
C LEU A 315 7.76 15.13 -20.75
N LYS A 316 8.22 15.89 -21.75
CA LYS A 316 7.62 17.19 -22.09
C LYS A 316 6.14 17.15 -22.45
N ASP A 317 5.64 15.99 -22.90
CA ASP A 317 4.26 15.79 -23.31
C ASP A 317 3.39 15.35 -22.12
N PHE A 318 3.96 15.19 -20.92
CA PHE A 318 3.26 14.77 -19.70
C PHE A 318 2.00 15.59 -19.45
N ASN A 319 2.04 16.90 -19.66
CA ASN A 319 0.92 17.82 -19.51
C ASN A 319 -0.27 17.53 -20.43
N THR A 320 -0.01 17.04 -21.62
CA THR A 320 -1.05 16.86 -22.66
C THR A 320 -1.63 15.46 -22.64
N GLU A 321 -0.96 14.52 -21.92
CA GLU A 321 -1.31 13.10 -21.94
C GLU A 321 -1.88 12.60 -20.63
N MET A 322 -1.74 13.36 -19.51
CA MET A 322 -2.37 13.09 -18.21
C MET A 322 -3.78 13.70 -18.16
#